data_de7ac2b51230e36151451f462c5c1997
#
_entry.id   de7ac2b51230e36151451f462c5c1997
#
_cell.length_a   1.000
_cell.length_b   1.000
_cell.length_c   1.000
_cell.angle_alpha   90.00
_cell.angle_beta   90.00
_cell.angle_gamma   90.00
#
_symmetry.space_group_name_H-M   'P 1'
#
loop_
_entity.id
_entity.type
_entity.pdbx_description
1 polymer ?
#
loop_
_entity_poly.entity_id
_entity_poly.type
_entity_poly.pdbx_seq_one_letter_code
_entity_poly.pdbx_strand_id
1 'polypeptide(L)'
;MAHGAEMHMGKWPAPEVESAGYHEQAQLMQQAGVDAIFVEMVWEWSSHGKLAVAAAASAGIPVAVCLAVFDKETCQQECPCLSDGTFVEEVARELASGGRFQNVEAIMIHHTKLPLTHACLRAIRRGGWTGPLGCYPDHGTFVMPCWVYDELQGEHFVGEVSQWVEESNCTLVGGCCGIGPETIKGLSCWCCKHNGKSVQ
;
A
#
# COMPACT_ATOMS: atom_id res chain seq x y z
N MET A 1 -18.03 0.68 5.11
CA MET A 1 -18.12 1.62 6.24
C MET A 1 -16.97 2.60 6.16
N ALA A 2 -17.25 3.89 6.22
CA ALA A 2 -16.26 4.95 6.12
C ALA A 2 -15.48 5.11 7.44
N HIS A 3 -14.59 4.17 7.76
CA HIS A 3 -13.80 4.28 8.98
C HIS A 3 -12.75 5.39 8.91
N GLY A 4 -12.31 5.79 7.74
CA GLY A 4 -11.36 6.90 7.61
C GLY A 4 -11.90 8.26 8.03
N ALA A 5 -13.17 8.55 7.72
CA ALA A 5 -13.76 9.86 8.01
C ALA A 5 -14.13 10.07 9.48
N GLU A 6 -14.41 9.00 10.23
CA GLU A 6 -14.78 9.08 11.65
C GLU A 6 -13.58 9.07 12.61
N MET A 7 -12.44 8.55 12.17
CA MET A 7 -11.21 8.58 13.00
C MET A 7 -10.53 9.95 13.01
N HIS A 8 -10.86 10.83 12.06
CA HIS A 8 -10.32 12.19 11.98
C HIS A 8 -11.28 13.21 12.59
N MET A 9 -11.58 13.08 13.88
CA MET A 9 -12.37 14.08 14.64
C MET A 9 -11.63 15.40 14.86
N GLY A 10 -10.41 15.54 14.37
CA GLY A 10 -9.59 16.74 14.43
C GLY A 10 -9.62 17.54 13.14
N LYS A 11 -9.43 18.86 13.24
CA LYS A 11 -9.11 19.67 12.06
C LYS A 11 -7.68 19.34 11.64
N TRP A 12 -7.50 18.99 10.38
CA TRP A 12 -6.17 18.90 9.80
C TRP A 12 -5.44 20.25 9.95
N PRO A 13 -4.13 20.25 10.18
CA PRO A 13 -3.35 21.47 10.14
C PRO A 13 -3.44 22.12 8.74
N ALA A 14 -3.05 23.38 8.66
CA ALA A 14 -2.89 24.01 7.35
C ALA A 14 -1.87 23.22 6.51
N PRO A 15 -2.04 23.11 5.19
CA PRO A 15 -1.19 22.30 4.33
C PRO A 15 0.31 22.58 4.47
N GLU A 16 0.67 23.84 4.74
CA GLU A 16 2.07 24.26 4.95
C GLU A 16 2.66 23.69 6.23
N VAL A 17 1.85 23.65 7.30
CA VAL A 17 2.24 23.10 8.62
C VAL A 17 2.37 21.59 8.52
N GLU A 18 1.43 20.95 7.86
CA GLU A 18 1.42 19.51 7.64
C GLU A 18 2.61 19.09 6.77
N SER A 19 2.84 19.76 5.66
CA SER A 19 3.98 19.53 4.78
C SER A 19 5.32 19.70 5.52
N ALA A 20 5.46 20.73 6.36
CA ALA A 20 6.67 20.94 7.16
C ALA A 20 6.89 19.78 8.15
N GLY A 21 5.83 19.29 8.79
CA GLY A 21 5.91 18.13 9.69
C GLY A 21 6.35 16.85 8.98
N TYR A 22 5.82 16.57 7.80
CA TYR A 22 6.26 15.41 6.99
C TYR A 22 7.71 15.53 6.55
N HIS A 23 8.17 16.72 6.15
CA HIS A 23 9.57 16.94 5.80
C HIS A 23 10.49 16.74 7.00
N GLU A 24 10.15 17.27 8.17
CA GLU A 24 10.92 17.06 9.40
C GLU A 24 11.03 15.57 9.73
N GLN A 25 9.89 14.84 9.69
CA GLN A 25 9.87 13.41 9.95
C GLN A 25 10.77 12.64 8.97
N ALA A 26 10.66 12.93 7.67
CA ALA A 26 11.46 12.27 6.64
C ALA A 26 12.97 12.54 6.80
N GLN A 27 13.35 13.78 7.17
CA GLN A 27 14.73 14.15 7.46
C GLN A 27 15.27 13.43 8.70
N LEU A 28 14.48 13.33 9.77
CA LEU A 28 14.88 12.59 10.98
C LEU A 28 15.09 11.09 10.70
N MET A 29 14.24 10.48 9.88
CA MET A 29 14.43 9.10 9.43
C MET A 29 15.72 8.93 8.64
N GLN A 30 15.95 9.80 7.67
CA GLN A 30 17.18 9.81 6.87
C GLN A 30 18.44 9.99 7.75
N GLN A 31 18.42 10.93 8.70
CA GLN A 31 19.53 11.15 9.65
C GLN A 31 19.75 9.95 10.58
N ALA A 32 18.68 9.22 10.91
CA ALA A 32 18.77 7.99 11.70
C ALA A 32 19.35 6.81 10.91
N GLY A 33 19.55 6.96 9.60
CA GLY A 33 20.18 5.95 8.76
C GLY A 33 19.26 4.82 8.34
N VAL A 34 17.94 5.07 8.18
CA VAL A 34 17.03 4.06 7.63
C VAL A 34 17.32 3.86 6.14
N ASP A 35 17.13 2.63 5.65
CA ASP A 35 17.40 2.26 4.26
C ASP A 35 16.31 2.71 3.30
N ALA A 36 15.07 2.84 3.80
CA ALA A 36 13.90 3.24 3.01
C ALA A 36 12.79 3.80 3.91
N ILE A 37 11.89 4.58 3.31
CA ILE A 37 10.68 5.09 3.96
C ILE A 37 9.45 4.42 3.33
N PHE A 38 8.59 3.80 4.15
CA PHE A 38 7.27 3.34 3.74
C PHE A 38 6.24 4.40 4.16
N VAL A 39 5.61 5.03 3.16
CA VAL A 39 4.50 5.96 3.40
C VAL A 39 3.21 5.16 3.38
N GLU A 40 2.78 4.73 4.56
CA GLU A 40 1.61 3.88 4.75
C GLU A 40 0.30 4.65 4.86
N MET A 41 -0.81 3.95 4.67
CA MET A 41 -2.16 4.51 4.78
C MET A 41 -2.39 5.71 3.85
N VAL A 42 -1.83 5.67 2.65
CA VAL A 42 -2.19 6.63 1.60
C VAL A 42 -3.56 6.26 1.05
N TRP A 43 -4.60 6.74 1.73
CA TRP A 43 -6.00 6.42 1.44
C TRP A 43 -6.72 7.53 0.66
N GLU A 44 -6.04 8.65 0.43
CA GLU A 44 -6.46 9.74 -0.45
C GLU A 44 -5.23 10.37 -1.10
N TRP A 45 -5.38 11.00 -2.24
CA TRP A 45 -4.25 11.51 -3.01
C TRP A 45 -4.29 13.03 -3.22
N SER A 46 -5.46 13.61 -3.26
CA SER A 46 -5.64 15.02 -3.65
C SER A 46 -5.01 16.02 -2.68
N SER A 47 -4.79 15.64 -1.42
CA SER A 47 -4.25 16.52 -0.38
C SER A 47 -3.14 15.87 0.44
N HIS A 48 -3.47 15.25 1.58
CA HIS A 48 -2.52 14.78 2.59
C HIS A 48 -1.55 13.70 2.08
N GLY A 49 -2.06 12.68 1.37
CA GLY A 49 -1.24 11.59 0.84
C GLY A 49 -0.16 12.11 -0.11
N LYS A 50 -0.52 13.01 -1.00
CA LYS A 50 0.43 13.62 -1.93
C LYS A 50 1.50 14.45 -1.23
N LEU A 51 1.14 15.17 -0.16
CA LEU A 51 2.10 15.94 0.65
C LEU A 51 3.08 15.02 1.38
N ALA A 52 2.57 13.96 2.00
CA ALA A 52 3.40 12.99 2.72
C ALA A 52 4.41 12.30 1.78
N VAL A 53 3.95 11.84 0.62
CA VAL A 53 4.81 11.17 -0.37
C VAL A 53 5.85 12.13 -0.95
N ALA A 54 5.48 13.36 -1.27
CA ALA A 54 6.42 14.36 -1.77
C ALA A 54 7.50 14.70 -0.73
N ALA A 55 7.11 14.83 0.53
CA ALA A 55 8.04 15.08 1.63
C ALA A 55 9.01 13.91 1.82
N ALA A 56 8.51 12.67 1.86
CA ALA A 56 9.34 11.48 1.95
C ALA A 56 10.33 11.38 0.78
N ALA A 57 9.86 11.61 -0.46
CA ALA A 57 10.71 11.57 -1.65
C ALA A 57 11.81 12.63 -1.64
N SER A 58 11.60 13.76 -0.94
CA SER A 58 12.60 14.82 -0.82
C SER A 58 13.78 14.47 0.10
N ALA A 59 13.66 13.42 0.93
CA ALA A 59 14.73 13.01 1.85
C ALA A 59 15.93 12.35 1.14
N GLY A 60 15.81 11.99 -0.13
CA GLY A 60 16.91 11.44 -0.92
C GLY A 60 17.23 9.98 -0.66
N ILE A 61 16.34 9.25 -0.01
CA ILE A 61 16.40 7.79 0.20
C ILE A 61 15.20 7.11 -0.46
N PRO A 62 15.27 5.79 -0.73
CA PRO A 62 14.18 5.06 -1.37
C PRO A 62 12.84 5.19 -0.63
N VAL A 63 11.77 5.37 -1.38
CA VAL A 63 10.40 5.49 -0.85
C VAL A 63 9.50 4.41 -1.46
N ALA A 64 8.75 3.72 -0.61
CA ALA A 64 7.63 2.89 -1.01
C ALA A 64 6.32 3.61 -0.67
N VAL A 65 5.46 3.80 -1.66
CA VAL A 65 4.12 4.39 -1.48
C VAL A 65 3.11 3.27 -1.27
N CYS A 66 2.46 3.25 -0.11
CA CYS A 66 1.56 2.18 0.29
C CYS A 66 0.12 2.69 0.28
N LEU A 67 -0.59 2.42 -0.83
CA LEU A 67 -1.96 2.86 -1.07
C LEU A 67 -2.95 1.96 -0.31
N ALA A 68 -3.86 2.58 0.42
CA ALA A 68 -4.94 1.89 1.12
C ALA A 68 -6.27 2.16 0.40
N VAL A 69 -6.86 1.11 -0.18
CA VAL A 69 -8.10 1.20 -0.95
C VAL A 69 -9.21 0.49 -0.18
N PHE A 70 -10.24 1.24 0.17
CA PHE A 70 -11.37 0.71 0.93
C PHE A 70 -12.50 0.33 -0.01
N ASP A 71 -13.16 -0.79 0.32
CA ASP A 71 -14.35 -1.22 -0.39
C ASP A 71 -15.50 -0.23 -0.10
N LYS A 72 -15.83 0.58 -1.10
CA LYS A 72 -16.96 1.50 -1.09
C LYS A 72 -17.86 1.17 -2.27
N GLU A 73 -19.13 1.49 -2.16
CA GLU A 73 -20.10 1.33 -3.26
C GLU A 73 -19.66 2.03 -4.56
N THR A 74 -18.82 3.06 -4.44
CA THR A 74 -18.24 3.82 -5.56
C THR A 74 -16.95 3.23 -6.12
N CYS A 75 -16.31 2.30 -5.40
CA CYS A 75 -15.05 1.70 -5.80
C CYS A 75 -15.32 0.37 -6.50
N GLN A 76 -15.38 0.39 -7.82
CA GLN A 76 -15.57 -0.82 -8.62
C GLN A 76 -14.25 -1.57 -8.79
N GLN A 77 -14.28 -2.90 -8.79
CA GLN A 77 -13.09 -3.73 -9.02
C GLN A 77 -12.40 -3.43 -10.36
N GLU A 78 -13.14 -2.95 -11.35
CA GLU A 78 -12.57 -2.56 -12.64
C GLU A 78 -11.83 -1.22 -12.59
N CYS A 79 -12.25 -0.31 -11.71
CA CYS A 79 -11.68 1.03 -11.56
C CYS A 79 -11.48 1.38 -10.08
N PRO A 80 -10.52 0.76 -9.38
CA PRO A 80 -10.29 1.03 -7.97
C PRO A 80 -9.85 2.48 -7.75
N CYS A 81 -10.43 3.12 -6.73
CA CYS A 81 -10.15 4.49 -6.36
C CYS A 81 -9.90 4.65 -4.87
N LEU A 82 -9.15 5.68 -4.52
CA LEU A 82 -8.93 6.14 -3.16
C LEU A 82 -10.20 6.81 -2.60
N SER A 83 -10.19 7.15 -1.33
CA SER A 83 -11.39 7.68 -0.65
C SER A 83 -11.83 9.06 -1.13
N ASP A 84 -10.94 9.83 -1.74
CA ASP A 84 -11.21 11.11 -2.39
C ASP A 84 -11.69 10.99 -3.84
N GLY A 85 -11.83 9.77 -4.35
CA GLY A 85 -12.26 9.48 -5.72
C GLY A 85 -11.11 9.42 -6.74
N THR A 86 -9.86 9.69 -6.35
CA THR A 86 -8.72 9.58 -7.26
C THR A 86 -8.48 8.11 -7.64
N PHE A 87 -8.41 7.81 -8.92
CA PHE A 87 -8.17 6.44 -9.37
C PHE A 87 -6.74 5.99 -9.09
N VAL A 88 -6.59 4.74 -8.65
CA VAL A 88 -5.27 4.12 -8.39
C VAL A 88 -4.37 4.19 -9.64
N GLU A 89 -4.97 4.06 -10.82
CA GLU A 89 -4.28 4.21 -12.11
C GLU A 89 -3.70 5.61 -12.32
N GLU A 90 -4.41 6.65 -11.89
CA GLU A 90 -3.96 8.05 -11.99
C GLU A 90 -2.80 8.32 -11.04
N VAL A 91 -2.88 7.82 -9.80
CA VAL A 91 -1.77 7.89 -8.83
C VAL A 91 -0.53 7.23 -9.40
N ALA A 92 -0.65 6.03 -9.94
CA ALA A 92 0.47 5.31 -10.54
C ALA A 92 1.08 6.09 -11.73
N ARG A 93 0.25 6.70 -12.57
CA ARG A 93 0.70 7.53 -13.71
C ARG A 93 1.45 8.77 -13.23
N GLU A 94 0.98 9.44 -12.18
CA GLU A 94 1.67 10.59 -11.61
C GLU A 94 3.01 10.18 -11.01
N LEU A 95 3.08 9.09 -10.25
CA LEU A 95 4.32 8.59 -9.67
C LEU A 95 5.32 8.13 -10.76
N ALA A 96 4.86 7.48 -11.81
CA ALA A 96 5.70 7.06 -12.93
C ALA A 96 6.30 8.23 -13.71
N SER A 97 5.70 9.42 -13.65
CA SER A 97 6.25 10.62 -14.31
C SER A 97 7.50 11.18 -13.65
N GLY A 98 7.84 10.74 -12.44
CA GLY A 98 9.00 11.21 -11.68
C GLY A 98 8.84 12.62 -11.12
N GLY A 99 9.80 13.51 -11.40
CA GLY A 99 9.78 14.88 -10.87
C GLY A 99 9.95 14.90 -9.36
N ARG A 100 9.01 15.49 -8.62
CA ARG A 100 9.05 15.54 -7.14
C ARG A 100 8.96 14.18 -6.45
N PHE A 101 8.64 13.13 -7.19
CA PHE A 101 8.54 11.75 -6.72
C PHE A 101 9.71 10.88 -7.19
N GLN A 102 10.82 11.48 -7.62
CA GLN A 102 11.95 10.78 -8.23
C GLN A 102 12.57 9.66 -7.38
N ASN A 103 12.41 9.70 -6.04
CA ASN A 103 12.90 8.67 -5.11
C ASN A 103 11.82 7.65 -4.72
N VAL A 104 10.63 7.70 -5.34
CA VAL A 104 9.65 6.64 -5.19
C VAL A 104 10.11 5.45 -6.03
N GLU A 105 10.49 4.37 -5.35
CA GLU A 105 11.03 3.17 -5.99
C GLU A 105 10.04 2.01 -6.01
N ALA A 106 9.01 2.03 -5.14
CA ALA A 106 8.00 0.99 -5.10
C ALA A 106 6.60 1.57 -4.87
N ILE A 107 5.58 0.93 -5.45
CA ILE A 107 4.18 1.13 -5.09
C ILE A 107 3.67 -0.16 -4.48
N MET A 108 2.97 -0.05 -3.36
CA MET A 108 2.38 -1.19 -2.66
C MET A 108 0.91 -0.96 -2.39
N ILE A 109 0.12 -2.04 -2.42
CA ILE A 109 -1.26 -2.04 -1.94
C ILE A 109 -1.26 -2.55 -0.51
N HIS A 110 -1.80 -1.76 0.39
CA HIS A 110 -1.75 -1.94 1.82
C HIS A 110 -3.14 -1.85 2.42
N HIS A 111 -3.40 -2.58 3.50
CA HIS A 111 -4.67 -2.48 4.25
C HIS A 111 -5.92 -2.49 3.36
N THR A 112 -5.89 -3.32 2.34
CA THR A 112 -6.91 -3.47 1.30
C THR A 112 -7.35 -4.92 1.27
N LYS A 113 -8.65 -5.18 1.10
CA LYS A 113 -9.19 -6.55 1.05
C LYS A 113 -8.65 -7.34 -0.13
N LEU A 114 -8.46 -8.64 0.06
CA LEU A 114 -7.89 -9.56 -0.95
C LEU A 114 -8.48 -9.39 -2.36
N PRO A 115 -9.82 -9.41 -2.56
CA PRO A 115 -10.38 -9.30 -3.91
C PRO A 115 -10.07 -7.96 -4.59
N LEU A 116 -9.97 -6.88 -3.79
CA LEU A 116 -9.70 -5.55 -4.31
C LEU A 116 -8.20 -5.32 -4.55
N THR A 117 -7.34 -6.00 -3.79
CA THR A 117 -5.88 -5.92 -3.93
C THR A 117 -5.44 -6.25 -5.35
N HIS A 118 -5.94 -7.35 -5.92
CA HIS A 118 -5.59 -7.75 -7.29
C HIS A 118 -5.99 -6.69 -8.34
N ALA A 119 -7.19 -6.14 -8.20
CA ALA A 119 -7.67 -5.08 -9.10
C ALA A 119 -6.77 -3.82 -9.02
N CYS A 120 -6.32 -3.46 -7.81
CA CYS A 120 -5.42 -2.33 -7.59
C CYS A 120 -4.03 -2.58 -8.22
N LEU A 121 -3.45 -3.76 -8.07
CA LEU A 121 -2.17 -4.11 -8.68
C LEU A 121 -2.22 -3.98 -10.21
N ARG A 122 -3.29 -4.47 -10.84
CA ARG A 122 -3.51 -4.30 -12.29
C ARG A 122 -3.69 -2.83 -12.68
N ALA A 123 -4.41 -2.05 -11.87
CA ALA A 123 -4.59 -0.62 -12.12
C ALA A 123 -3.26 0.14 -12.08
N ILE A 124 -2.37 -0.18 -11.14
CA ILE A 124 -1.03 0.40 -11.06
C ILE A 124 -0.24 0.12 -12.35
N ARG A 125 -0.28 -1.11 -12.87
CA ARG A 125 0.39 -1.45 -14.12
C ARG A 125 -0.21 -0.73 -15.33
N ARG A 126 -1.55 -0.61 -15.41
CA ARG A 126 -2.21 0.20 -16.45
C ARG A 126 -1.83 1.68 -16.38
N GLY A 127 -1.59 2.21 -15.18
CA GLY A 127 -1.08 3.57 -14.97
C GLY A 127 0.34 3.81 -15.49
N GLY A 128 1.04 2.76 -15.95
CA GLY A 128 2.39 2.86 -16.52
C GLY A 128 3.51 2.67 -15.52
N TRP A 129 3.23 2.29 -14.28
CA TRP A 129 4.28 1.97 -13.31
C TRP A 129 5.01 0.68 -13.71
N THR A 130 6.32 0.77 -13.93
CA THR A 130 7.18 -0.37 -14.32
C THR A 130 8.12 -0.83 -13.21
N GLY A 131 8.24 -0.05 -12.14
CA GLY A 131 9.07 -0.35 -10.97
C GLY A 131 8.54 -1.50 -10.11
N PRO A 132 9.22 -1.78 -8.99
CA PRO A 132 8.78 -2.74 -7.99
C PRO A 132 7.34 -2.50 -7.56
N LEU A 133 6.57 -3.59 -7.48
CA LEU A 133 5.17 -3.58 -7.08
C LEU A 133 4.97 -4.57 -5.95
N GLY A 134 4.22 -4.16 -4.94
CA GLY A 134 4.01 -5.01 -3.78
C GLY A 134 2.60 -4.94 -3.22
N CYS A 135 2.34 -5.82 -2.26
CA CYS A 135 1.11 -5.79 -1.48
C CYS A 135 1.29 -6.45 -0.10
N TYR A 136 0.53 -5.95 0.85
CA TYR A 136 0.31 -6.55 2.17
C TYR A 136 -1.14 -6.24 2.59
N PRO A 137 -2.07 -7.05 2.07
CA PRO A 137 -3.49 -6.85 2.25
C PRO A 137 -3.94 -7.11 3.68
N ASP A 138 -5.17 -6.75 3.99
CA ASP A 138 -5.81 -7.09 5.25
C ASP A 138 -6.84 -8.24 5.11
N HIS A 139 -7.05 -8.94 6.22
CA HIS A 139 -8.09 -9.96 6.35
C HIS A 139 -8.79 -9.83 7.70
N GLY A 140 -9.57 -8.79 7.84
CA GLY A 140 -10.36 -8.52 9.04
C GLY A 140 -11.47 -7.54 8.76
N THR A 141 -12.44 -7.47 9.65
CA THR A 141 -13.53 -6.52 9.60
C THR A 141 -13.60 -5.79 10.93
N PHE A 142 -13.60 -4.45 10.87
CA PHE A 142 -13.80 -3.69 12.08
C PHE A 142 -15.29 -3.67 12.44
N VAL A 143 -15.61 -4.26 13.58
CA VAL A 143 -16.94 -4.21 14.20
C VAL A 143 -16.78 -3.55 15.56
N MET A 144 -17.25 -2.29 15.65
CA MET A 144 -17.09 -1.49 16.86
C MET A 144 -17.37 -2.30 18.14
N PRO A 145 -16.47 -2.30 19.14
CA PRO A 145 -15.20 -1.58 19.22
C PRO A 145 -13.97 -2.38 18.80
N CYS A 146 -14.12 -3.54 18.18
CA CYS A 146 -13.03 -4.50 17.96
C CYS A 146 -12.89 -4.90 16.50
N TRP A 147 -11.68 -5.32 16.13
CA TRP A 147 -11.44 -6.05 14.90
C TRP A 147 -11.92 -7.50 15.04
N VAL A 148 -12.63 -7.98 14.04
CA VAL A 148 -13.01 -9.39 13.89
C VAL A 148 -12.21 -9.95 12.72
N TYR A 149 -11.53 -11.04 12.96
CA TYR A 149 -10.71 -11.73 11.96
C TYR A 149 -11.36 -13.08 11.67
N ASP A 150 -11.68 -13.33 10.41
CA ASP A 150 -12.03 -14.65 9.95
C ASP A 150 -10.75 -15.49 9.80
N GLU A 151 -10.87 -16.80 9.89
CA GLU A 151 -9.74 -17.69 9.70
C GLU A 151 -9.35 -17.71 8.22
N LEU A 152 -8.22 -17.06 7.89
CA LEU A 152 -7.65 -17.11 6.56
C LEU A 152 -6.75 -18.34 6.44
N GLN A 153 -7.17 -19.28 5.61
CA GLN A 153 -6.34 -20.43 5.30
C GLN A 153 -5.11 -19.99 4.49
N GLY A 154 -3.92 -20.35 4.98
CA GLY A 154 -2.66 -19.96 4.34
C GLY A 154 -2.54 -20.39 2.88
N GLU A 155 -3.11 -21.55 2.52
CA GLU A 155 -3.16 -22.04 1.13
C GLU A 155 -4.00 -21.13 0.22
N HIS A 156 -5.12 -20.61 0.71
CA HIS A 156 -5.94 -19.66 -0.03
C HIS A 156 -5.16 -18.37 -0.31
N PHE A 157 -4.51 -17.82 0.72
CA PHE A 157 -3.69 -16.60 0.57
C PHE A 157 -2.53 -16.81 -0.41
N VAL A 158 -1.83 -17.95 -0.35
CA VAL A 158 -0.78 -18.29 -1.29
C VAL A 158 -1.31 -18.42 -2.72
N GLY A 159 -2.51 -18.98 -2.88
CA GLY A 159 -3.18 -19.06 -4.18
C GLY A 159 -3.44 -17.68 -4.79
N GLU A 160 -3.97 -16.75 -4.02
CA GLU A 160 -4.17 -15.36 -4.45
C GLU A 160 -2.84 -14.68 -4.82
N VAL A 161 -1.83 -14.80 -3.94
CA VAL A 161 -0.51 -14.20 -4.19
C VAL A 161 0.12 -14.74 -5.48
N SER A 162 -0.03 -16.03 -5.78
CA SER A 162 0.52 -16.60 -7.01
C SER A 162 -0.05 -15.92 -8.26
N GLN A 163 -1.35 -15.66 -8.29
CA GLN A 163 -1.99 -14.91 -9.39
C GLN A 163 -1.46 -13.47 -9.48
N TRP A 164 -1.28 -12.80 -8.36
CA TRP A 164 -0.75 -11.43 -8.36
C TRP A 164 0.67 -11.35 -8.90
N VAL A 165 1.52 -12.34 -8.56
CA VAL A 165 2.88 -12.43 -9.11
C VAL A 165 2.83 -12.66 -10.61
N GLU A 166 2.00 -13.60 -11.09
CA GLU A 166 1.91 -13.95 -12.51
C GLU A 166 1.32 -12.82 -13.37
N GLU A 167 0.19 -12.24 -12.93
CA GLU A 167 -0.56 -11.28 -13.76
C GLU A 167 -0.04 -9.83 -13.65
N SER A 168 0.48 -9.45 -12.48
CA SER A 168 0.88 -8.06 -12.22
C SER A 168 2.38 -7.88 -12.00
N ASN A 169 3.16 -8.96 -12.06
CA ASN A 169 4.58 -8.96 -11.69
C ASN A 169 4.80 -8.33 -10.31
N CYS A 170 4.00 -8.78 -9.32
CA CYS A 170 4.13 -8.36 -7.94
C CYS A 170 5.37 -9.06 -7.33
N THR A 171 6.30 -8.30 -6.77
CA THR A 171 7.59 -8.81 -6.28
C THR A 171 7.78 -8.69 -4.77
N LEU A 172 6.95 -7.91 -4.11
CA LEU A 172 6.98 -7.67 -2.68
C LEU A 172 5.64 -8.08 -2.07
N VAL A 173 5.62 -9.09 -1.22
CA VAL A 173 4.39 -9.58 -0.62
C VAL A 173 4.52 -9.74 0.89
N GLY A 174 3.47 -9.42 1.58
CA GLY A 174 3.37 -9.52 3.03
C GLY A 174 1.92 -9.63 3.49
N GLY A 175 1.67 -9.30 4.73
CA GLY A 175 0.33 -9.27 5.30
C GLY A 175 0.16 -8.12 6.27
N CYS A 176 -1.05 -7.58 6.35
CA CYS A 176 -1.47 -6.57 7.31
C CYS A 176 -2.42 -7.19 8.35
N CYS A 177 -3.46 -6.48 8.73
CA CYS A 177 -4.41 -6.91 9.76
C CYS A 177 -5.04 -8.29 9.47
N GLY A 178 -5.02 -9.19 10.45
CA GLY A 178 -5.57 -10.54 10.31
C GLY A 178 -4.71 -11.55 9.56
N ILE A 179 -3.56 -11.15 9.02
CA ILE A 179 -2.59 -12.05 8.39
C ILE A 179 -1.55 -12.44 9.44
N GLY A 180 -1.68 -13.65 10.00
CA GLY A 180 -0.85 -14.11 11.08
C GLY A 180 0.44 -14.85 10.64
N PRO A 181 1.28 -15.23 11.62
CA PRO A 181 2.59 -15.87 11.35
C PRO A 181 2.50 -17.15 10.51
N GLU A 182 1.48 -17.97 10.72
CA GLU A 182 1.31 -19.23 9.97
C GLU A 182 1.04 -18.98 8.48
N THR A 183 0.23 -17.94 8.16
CA THR A 183 -0.01 -17.51 6.79
C THR A 183 1.27 -16.99 6.14
N ILE A 184 2.04 -16.17 6.87
CA ILE A 184 3.34 -15.65 6.39
C ILE A 184 4.35 -16.78 6.19
N LYS A 185 4.37 -17.80 7.07
CA LYS A 185 5.20 -18.98 6.89
C LYS A 185 4.86 -19.75 5.61
N GLY A 186 3.56 -19.93 5.33
CA GLY A 186 3.10 -20.54 4.09
C GLY A 186 3.57 -19.76 2.87
N LEU A 187 3.43 -18.44 2.90
CA LEU A 187 3.89 -17.53 1.86
C LEU A 187 5.42 -17.61 1.67
N SER A 188 6.20 -17.60 2.74
CA SER A 188 7.66 -17.72 2.69
C SER A 188 8.09 -19.05 2.05
N CYS A 189 7.47 -20.17 2.43
CA CYS A 189 7.72 -21.48 1.83
C CYS A 189 7.40 -21.48 0.33
N TRP A 190 6.31 -20.87 -0.09
CA TRP A 190 5.93 -20.74 -1.50
C TRP A 190 6.96 -19.89 -2.27
N CYS A 191 7.34 -18.72 -1.75
CA CYS A 191 8.33 -17.83 -2.36
C CYS A 191 9.69 -18.54 -2.55
N CYS A 192 10.14 -19.32 -1.55
CA CYS A 192 11.39 -20.07 -1.66
C CYS A 192 11.35 -21.13 -2.75
N LYS A 193 10.25 -21.86 -2.89
CA LYS A 193 10.06 -22.86 -3.95
C LYS A 193 9.99 -22.22 -5.32
N HIS A 194 9.27 -21.09 -5.43
CA HIS A 194 9.09 -20.39 -6.69
C HIS A 194 10.38 -19.73 -7.20
N ASN A 195 11.23 -19.24 -6.29
CA ASN A 195 12.53 -18.64 -6.62
C ASN A 195 13.70 -19.63 -6.67
N GLY A 196 13.45 -20.94 -6.56
CA GLY A 196 14.49 -21.98 -6.59
C GLY A 196 15.44 -21.99 -5.38
N LYS A 197 15.06 -21.32 -4.29
CA LYS A 197 15.80 -21.34 -3.02
C LYS A 197 15.13 -22.30 -2.05
N SER A 198 15.84 -23.33 -1.60
CA SER A 198 15.36 -24.19 -0.51
C SER A 198 15.32 -23.39 0.79
N VAL A 199 14.22 -23.52 1.53
CA VAL A 199 14.12 -23.04 2.92
C VAL A 199 15.07 -23.89 3.76
N GLN A 200 16.09 -23.29 4.34
CA GLN A 200 16.90 -23.91 5.39
C GLN A 200 16.23 -23.72 6.75
#